data_aee85af9121f4d2c7ca4f9b645c3c7a3
#
_entry.id   aee85af9121f4d2c7ca4f9b645c3c7a3
#
_cell.length_a   1.000
_cell.length_b   1.000
_cell.length_c   1.000
_cell.angle_alpha   90.00
_cell.angle_beta   90.00
_cell.angle_gamma   90.00
#
_symmetry.space_group_name_H-M   'P 1'
#
loop_
_entity.id
_entity.type
_entity.pdbx_description
1 polymer ?
#
loop_
_entity_poly.entity_id
_entity_poly.type
_entity_poly.pdbx_seq_one_letter_code
_entity_poly.pdbx_strand_id
1 'polypeptide(L)'
;ASEIRQHIKEEYAEFWHARFKVLGVPVFYTPYLQLPIGERRRSGLLMPTVGHSSRDGYWYKQPIYWNIAPNYDATIAPKYMSRRGWQLNGEFRYLTPVGEGKLAGEYLGRDRYDEYISDNRKRHLFYWNHSSSFLENWRLNVDYTKVSDKQYFTDFDSDYGDSTDGYANQYARIAYYQPNYNLAISARQFQIFDEVDIGPYRAMPQIDFNYYRNDLANSWLDFKLFSQAARFDNDSALMPTAWRFHTEPSLTTAMSNKYGNLNIETKLYATHYNQKKGSSSAAEEVQKSVNRVLPQLKVDLQTVLASNKTLFDGYTQTLEPHIQYLYRPYKDQSNIGSKRVNDYLGFGYDSALVQQDYYSLFRD
;
A
#
# COMPACT_ATOMS: atom_id res chain seq x y z
N ALA A 1 14.73 7.85 -43.39
CA ALA A 1 14.20 9.18 -43.66
C ALA A 1 14.74 9.68 -44.97
N SER A 2 13.98 10.48 -45.72
CA SER A 2 14.49 11.16 -46.90
C SER A 2 15.22 12.43 -46.58
N GLU A 3 14.90 13.05 -45.48
CA GLU A 3 15.52 14.26 -44.96
C GLU A 3 15.61 14.20 -43.42
N ILE A 4 16.73 14.66 -42.87
CA ILE A 4 16.97 14.77 -41.42
C ILE A 4 17.45 16.17 -41.14
N ARG A 5 16.77 16.90 -40.28
CA ARG A 5 17.16 18.21 -39.78
C ARG A 5 17.46 18.13 -38.30
N GLN A 6 18.64 18.55 -37.89
CA GLN A 6 19.03 18.58 -36.48
C GLN A 6 19.02 20.03 -35.98
N HIS A 7 18.26 20.26 -34.92
CA HIS A 7 18.17 21.52 -34.20
C HIS A 7 18.93 21.39 -32.88
N ILE A 8 20.27 21.52 -32.93
CA ILE A 8 21.17 21.23 -31.79
C ILE A 8 20.87 22.17 -30.60
N LYS A 9 20.61 23.46 -30.83
CA LYS A 9 20.27 24.42 -29.77
C LYS A 9 18.93 24.10 -29.08
N GLU A 10 18.03 23.50 -29.80
CA GLU A 10 16.68 23.17 -29.36
C GLU A 10 16.55 21.68 -28.97
N GLU A 11 17.64 20.92 -29.10
CA GLU A 11 17.77 19.54 -28.69
C GLU A 11 16.76 18.57 -29.33
N TYR A 12 16.50 18.72 -30.67
CA TYR A 12 15.66 17.78 -31.39
C TYR A 12 16.12 17.57 -32.83
N ALA A 13 15.68 16.45 -33.41
CA ALA A 13 15.83 16.17 -34.82
C ALA A 13 14.47 15.89 -35.49
N GLU A 14 14.32 16.41 -36.69
CA GLU A 14 13.16 16.15 -37.56
C GLU A 14 13.56 15.14 -38.61
N PHE A 15 12.66 14.20 -38.84
CA PHE A 15 12.81 13.16 -39.84
C PHE A 15 11.59 13.21 -40.77
N TRP A 16 11.85 13.47 -42.02
CA TRP A 16 10.81 13.47 -43.06
C TRP A 16 10.79 12.15 -43.80
N HIS A 17 9.58 11.61 -44.05
CA HIS A 17 9.37 10.32 -44.68
C HIS A 17 10.19 9.20 -44.03
N ALA A 18 10.14 9.14 -42.70
CA ALA A 18 10.87 8.15 -41.94
C ALA A 18 10.30 6.75 -42.13
N ARG A 19 11.19 5.78 -42.34
CA ARG A 19 10.83 4.35 -42.49
C ARG A 19 11.62 3.56 -41.48
N PHE A 20 10.94 2.85 -40.62
CA PHE A 20 11.58 1.89 -39.72
C PHE A 20 11.61 0.52 -40.39
N LYS A 21 12.79 -0.07 -40.49
CA LYS A 21 13.02 -1.36 -41.15
C LYS A 21 13.50 -2.39 -40.12
N VAL A 22 12.93 -3.58 -40.17
CA VAL A 22 13.40 -4.76 -39.43
C VAL A 22 13.88 -5.77 -40.46
N LEU A 23 15.13 -6.19 -40.35
CA LEU A 23 15.78 -7.08 -41.32
C LEU A 23 15.61 -6.62 -42.80
N GLY A 24 15.66 -5.29 -43.02
CA GLY A 24 15.52 -4.71 -44.36
C GLY A 24 14.07 -4.47 -44.83
N VAL A 25 13.09 -5.06 -44.14
CA VAL A 25 11.67 -4.87 -44.47
C VAL A 25 11.13 -3.65 -43.76
N PRO A 26 10.48 -2.68 -44.46
CA PRO A 26 9.87 -1.54 -43.84
C PRO A 26 8.61 -1.96 -43.09
N VAL A 27 8.65 -1.86 -41.73
CA VAL A 27 7.54 -2.24 -40.85
C VAL A 27 6.72 -1.04 -40.36
N PHE A 28 7.28 0.16 -40.48
CA PHE A 28 6.62 1.40 -40.06
C PHE A 28 7.06 2.55 -40.99
N TYR A 29 6.11 3.40 -41.34
CA TYR A 29 6.33 4.63 -42.11
C TYR A 29 5.59 5.80 -41.46
N THR A 30 6.26 6.93 -41.36
CA THR A 30 5.66 8.20 -40.97
C THR A 30 6.12 9.31 -41.90
N PRO A 31 5.23 10.19 -42.38
CA PRO A 31 5.62 11.33 -43.21
C PRO A 31 6.50 12.33 -42.46
N TYR A 32 6.30 12.46 -41.17
CA TYR A 32 7.07 13.35 -40.29
C TYR A 32 7.23 12.70 -38.91
N LEU A 33 8.43 12.81 -38.36
CA LEU A 33 8.77 12.36 -37.01
C LEU A 33 9.73 13.36 -36.40
N GLN A 34 9.43 13.81 -35.17
CA GLN A 34 10.31 14.64 -34.37
C GLN A 34 10.77 13.85 -33.16
N LEU A 35 12.06 13.74 -32.96
CA LEU A 35 12.67 13.05 -31.82
C LEU A 35 13.54 14.01 -31.00
N PRO A 36 13.45 14.00 -29.68
CA PRO A 36 14.41 14.69 -28.84
C PRO A 36 15.81 14.04 -28.98
N ILE A 37 16.86 14.85 -29.08
CA ILE A 37 18.27 14.42 -29.09
C ILE A 37 19.01 14.86 -27.82
N GLY A 38 18.34 15.56 -26.90
CA GLY A 38 18.81 16.02 -25.61
C GLY A 38 17.90 15.56 -24.44
N GLU A 39 18.14 16.12 -23.26
CA GLU A 39 17.39 15.78 -22.05
C GLU A 39 16.05 16.50 -21.91
N ARG A 40 15.74 17.44 -22.80
CA ARG A 40 14.51 18.22 -22.74
C ARG A 40 13.29 17.39 -23.12
N ARG A 41 12.30 17.35 -22.24
CA ARG A 41 11.01 16.74 -22.51
C ARG A 41 10.23 17.55 -23.55
N ARG A 42 9.66 16.88 -24.55
CA ARG A 42 8.85 17.49 -25.61
C ARG A 42 7.58 16.73 -25.86
N SER A 43 6.51 17.45 -26.16
CA SER A 43 5.26 16.85 -26.59
C SER A 43 5.42 16.20 -27.98
N GLY A 44 4.82 15.03 -28.17
CA GLY A 44 4.89 14.32 -29.44
C GLY A 44 4.30 12.92 -29.36
N LEU A 45 4.28 12.27 -30.53
CA LEU A 45 3.90 10.88 -30.64
C LEU A 45 5.04 10.00 -30.10
N LEU A 46 4.72 9.09 -29.20
CA LEU A 46 5.65 8.05 -28.77
C LEU A 46 5.56 6.84 -29.72
N MET A 47 6.50 5.91 -29.57
CA MET A 47 6.50 4.68 -30.36
C MET A 47 5.19 3.92 -30.14
N PRO A 48 4.48 3.59 -31.22
CA PRO A 48 3.27 2.79 -31.11
C PRO A 48 3.61 1.34 -30.74
N THR A 49 2.69 0.69 -30.08
CA THR A 49 2.77 -0.74 -29.80
C THR A 49 1.65 -1.48 -30.54
N VAL A 50 1.98 -2.66 -31.03
CA VAL A 50 1.05 -3.54 -31.74
C VAL A 50 1.15 -4.94 -31.16
N GLY A 51 0.06 -5.68 -31.20
CA GLY A 51 0.07 -7.05 -30.72
C GLY A 51 -1.18 -7.82 -31.14
N HIS A 52 -1.21 -9.07 -30.70
CA HIS A 52 -2.33 -9.97 -30.93
C HIS A 52 -2.54 -10.83 -29.70
N SER A 53 -3.77 -10.96 -29.26
CA SER A 53 -4.17 -11.92 -28.23
C SER A 53 -5.48 -12.61 -28.64
N SER A 54 -5.75 -13.77 -28.04
CA SER A 54 -7.02 -14.48 -28.27
C SER A 54 -8.24 -13.66 -27.82
N ARG A 55 -8.07 -12.82 -26.80
CA ARG A 55 -9.13 -11.97 -26.22
C ARG A 55 -9.33 -10.66 -26.99
N ASP A 56 -8.25 -9.93 -27.26
CA ASP A 56 -8.31 -8.60 -27.88
C ASP A 56 -8.38 -8.65 -29.39
N GLY A 57 -7.94 -9.77 -29.99
CA GLY A 57 -7.64 -9.86 -31.41
C GLY A 57 -6.35 -9.10 -31.72
N TYR A 58 -6.24 -8.52 -32.90
CA TYR A 58 -5.17 -7.60 -33.25
C TYR A 58 -5.42 -6.25 -32.55
N TRP A 59 -4.39 -5.67 -31.99
CA TRP A 59 -4.50 -4.38 -31.35
C TRP A 59 -3.35 -3.44 -31.71
N TYR A 60 -3.67 -2.14 -31.66
CA TYR A 60 -2.76 -1.04 -31.91
C TYR A 60 -2.96 0.02 -30.81
N LYS A 61 -1.88 0.43 -30.13
CA LYS A 61 -1.87 1.49 -29.12
C LYS A 61 -0.91 2.60 -29.55
N GLN A 62 -1.39 3.84 -29.63
CA GLN A 62 -0.61 5.02 -30.00
C GLN A 62 -0.51 5.96 -28.81
N PRO A 63 0.59 5.94 -28.04
CA PRO A 63 0.78 6.92 -26.98
C PRO A 63 1.15 8.30 -27.57
N ILE A 64 0.58 9.33 -26.97
CA ILE A 64 0.81 10.74 -27.25
C ILE A 64 1.26 11.40 -25.96
N TYR A 65 2.50 11.83 -25.91
CA TYR A 65 3.04 12.53 -24.76
C TYR A 65 2.80 14.03 -24.88
N TRP A 66 2.30 14.63 -23.81
CA TRP A 66 2.05 16.05 -23.69
C TRP A 66 2.86 16.64 -22.55
N ASN A 67 3.93 17.39 -22.87
CA ASN A 67 4.70 18.18 -21.94
C ASN A 67 3.96 19.51 -21.68
N ILE A 68 3.11 19.54 -20.65
CA ILE A 68 2.24 20.69 -20.32
C ILE A 68 3.07 21.80 -19.71
N ALA A 69 3.93 21.46 -18.75
CA ALA A 69 4.82 22.36 -18.03
C ALA A 69 6.03 21.58 -17.48
N PRO A 70 7.08 22.23 -16.98
CA PRO A 70 8.23 21.54 -16.40
C PRO A 70 7.85 20.54 -15.28
N ASN A 71 6.75 20.77 -14.59
CA ASN A 71 6.26 20.03 -13.46
C ASN A 71 4.91 19.33 -13.69
N TYR A 72 4.38 19.37 -14.93
CA TYR A 72 3.15 18.69 -15.33
C TYR A 72 3.32 18.05 -16.69
N ASP A 73 2.95 16.80 -16.80
CA ASP A 73 2.86 16.10 -18.08
C ASP A 73 1.67 15.14 -18.15
N ALA A 74 1.32 14.77 -19.34
CA ALA A 74 0.28 13.77 -19.58
C ALA A 74 0.68 12.85 -20.73
N THR A 75 0.19 11.62 -20.68
CA THR A 75 0.24 10.68 -21.79
C THR A 75 -1.18 10.22 -22.09
N ILE A 76 -1.62 10.39 -23.31
CA ILE A 76 -2.93 9.90 -23.80
C ILE A 76 -2.65 8.81 -24.83
N ALA A 77 -3.20 7.62 -24.64
CA ALA A 77 -2.92 6.47 -25.49
C ALA A 77 -4.21 5.78 -25.96
N PRO A 78 -4.80 6.21 -27.07
CA PRO A 78 -5.87 5.45 -27.71
C PRO A 78 -5.35 4.06 -28.14
N LYS A 79 -6.10 3.01 -27.78
CA LYS A 79 -5.86 1.62 -28.12
C LYS A 79 -7.07 1.08 -28.87
N TYR A 80 -6.85 0.56 -30.06
CA TYR A 80 -7.89 -0.17 -30.81
C TYR A 80 -7.65 -1.66 -30.70
N MET A 81 -8.68 -2.40 -30.35
CA MET A 81 -8.70 -3.86 -30.27
C MET A 81 -9.77 -4.40 -31.21
N SER A 82 -9.39 -5.27 -32.14
CA SER A 82 -10.31 -5.72 -33.20
C SER A 82 -11.54 -6.48 -32.67
N ARG A 83 -11.42 -7.15 -31.53
CA ARG A 83 -12.51 -7.89 -30.87
C ARG A 83 -13.29 -7.07 -29.86
N ARG A 84 -12.64 -6.08 -29.19
CA ARG A 84 -13.25 -5.32 -28.09
C ARG A 84 -13.66 -3.90 -28.47
N GLY A 85 -12.93 -3.25 -29.35
CA GLY A 85 -13.18 -1.87 -29.78
C GLY A 85 -12.13 -0.87 -29.29
N TRP A 86 -12.55 0.39 -29.12
CA TRP A 86 -11.67 1.49 -28.72
C TRP A 86 -11.61 1.65 -27.22
N GLN A 87 -10.39 1.60 -26.67
CA GLN A 87 -10.06 1.95 -25.31
C GLN A 87 -9.23 3.23 -25.30
N LEU A 88 -9.53 4.16 -24.42
CA LEU A 88 -8.73 5.34 -24.17
C LEU A 88 -8.00 5.18 -22.86
N ASN A 89 -6.68 5.25 -22.88
CA ASN A 89 -5.82 5.26 -21.70
C ASN A 89 -5.26 6.67 -21.52
N GLY A 90 -5.21 7.15 -20.30
CA GLY A 90 -4.66 8.44 -19.94
C GLY A 90 -3.87 8.38 -18.63
N GLU A 91 -2.73 9.05 -18.60
CA GLU A 91 -1.92 9.25 -17.41
C GLU A 91 -1.60 10.74 -17.30
N PHE A 92 -1.75 11.32 -16.14
CA PHE A 92 -1.35 12.68 -15.79
C PHE A 92 -0.45 12.66 -14.58
N ARG A 93 0.74 13.25 -14.70
CA ARG A 93 1.71 13.37 -13.60
C ARG A 93 1.90 14.82 -13.23
N TYR A 94 2.01 15.05 -11.94
CA TYR A 94 2.21 16.40 -11.41
C TYR A 94 3.23 16.40 -10.28
N LEU A 95 4.00 17.48 -10.26
CA LEU A 95 4.93 17.82 -9.18
C LEU A 95 4.63 19.26 -8.76
N THR A 96 4.29 19.45 -7.51
CA THR A 96 4.01 20.75 -6.91
C THR A 96 5.02 21.04 -5.80
N PRO A 97 5.16 22.27 -5.31
CA PRO A 97 6.03 22.56 -4.18
C PRO A 97 5.71 21.77 -2.90
N VAL A 98 4.49 21.27 -2.78
CA VAL A 98 4.02 20.55 -1.59
C VAL A 98 3.88 19.04 -1.79
N GLY A 99 4.01 18.53 -3.02
CA GLY A 99 3.87 17.10 -3.27
C GLY A 99 3.79 16.71 -4.73
N GLU A 100 3.79 15.42 -4.96
CA GLU A 100 3.77 14.81 -6.29
C GLU A 100 2.65 13.78 -6.39
N GLY A 101 2.27 13.47 -7.60
CA GLY A 101 1.30 12.40 -7.83
C GLY A 101 1.08 12.06 -9.29
N LYS A 102 0.34 10.98 -9.45
CA LYS A 102 -0.05 10.39 -10.72
C LYS A 102 -1.54 10.07 -10.69
N LEU A 103 -2.26 10.57 -11.67
CA LEU A 103 -3.63 10.19 -11.98
C LEU A 103 -3.63 9.37 -13.26
N ALA A 104 -4.35 8.28 -13.29
CA ALA A 104 -4.53 7.52 -14.52
C ALA A 104 -5.95 7.02 -14.67
N GLY A 105 -6.35 6.80 -15.92
CA GLY A 105 -7.64 6.26 -16.24
C GLY A 105 -7.60 5.49 -17.55
N GLU A 106 -8.36 4.42 -17.58
CA GLU A 106 -8.59 3.61 -18.78
C GLU A 106 -10.09 3.48 -18.98
N TYR A 107 -10.56 3.67 -20.20
CA TYR A 107 -11.99 3.65 -20.49
C TYR A 107 -12.29 2.98 -21.83
N LEU A 108 -13.08 1.92 -21.78
CA LEU A 108 -13.67 1.22 -22.92
C LEU A 108 -15.19 1.40 -22.85
N GLY A 109 -15.73 2.25 -23.71
CA GLY A 109 -17.15 2.63 -23.68
C GLY A 109 -18.13 1.49 -24.00
N ARG A 110 -17.67 0.51 -24.78
CA ARG A 110 -18.43 -0.70 -25.11
C ARG A 110 -17.46 -1.84 -25.42
N ASP A 111 -17.36 -2.80 -24.53
CA ASP A 111 -16.66 -4.06 -24.78
C ASP A 111 -17.53 -4.94 -25.70
N ARG A 112 -16.97 -5.36 -26.83
CA ARG A 112 -17.65 -6.20 -27.83
C ARG A 112 -17.37 -7.68 -27.65
N TYR A 113 -16.51 -8.03 -26.73
CA TYR A 113 -16.14 -9.41 -26.43
C TYR A 113 -17.22 -10.06 -25.55
N ASP A 114 -17.98 -11.01 -26.12
CA ASP A 114 -19.25 -11.50 -25.54
C ASP A 114 -19.11 -12.52 -24.41
N GLU A 115 -17.94 -13.08 -24.18
CA GLU A 115 -17.75 -14.27 -23.33
C GLU A 115 -17.93 -14.01 -21.81
N TYR A 116 -17.90 -12.73 -21.36
CA TYR A 116 -17.94 -12.36 -19.94
C TYR A 116 -18.88 -11.19 -19.62
N ILE A 117 -19.90 -10.98 -20.40
CA ILE A 117 -20.70 -9.74 -20.27
C ILE A 117 -21.76 -9.89 -19.20
N SER A 118 -21.55 -9.22 -18.07
CA SER A 118 -22.62 -8.64 -17.27
C SER A 118 -23.28 -7.47 -18.05
N ASP A 119 -24.49 -7.07 -17.69
CA ASP A 119 -25.30 -6.02 -18.34
C ASP A 119 -24.57 -4.68 -18.64
N ASN A 120 -23.44 -4.42 -17.98
CA ASN A 120 -22.67 -3.20 -18.14
C ASN A 120 -21.44 -3.44 -19.01
N ARG A 121 -21.55 -3.13 -20.32
CA ARG A 121 -20.45 -3.25 -21.29
C ARG A 121 -19.39 -2.15 -21.21
N LYS A 122 -19.48 -1.24 -20.23
CA LYS A 122 -18.49 -0.20 -19.99
C LYS A 122 -17.42 -0.70 -19.05
N ARG A 123 -16.17 -0.66 -19.51
CA ARG A 123 -15.03 -1.10 -18.71
C ARG A 123 -14.16 0.13 -18.42
N HIS A 124 -13.75 0.29 -17.16
CA HIS A 124 -12.92 1.43 -16.78
C HIS A 124 -12.03 1.11 -15.60
N LEU A 125 -10.92 1.82 -15.56
CA LEU A 125 -9.98 1.89 -14.44
C LEU A 125 -9.78 3.35 -14.04
N PHE A 126 -9.68 3.59 -12.76
CA PHE A 126 -9.21 4.84 -12.17
C PHE A 126 -8.10 4.54 -11.17
N TYR A 127 -6.98 5.25 -11.32
CA TYR A 127 -5.81 5.16 -10.46
C TYR A 127 -5.41 6.54 -9.97
N TRP A 128 -5.10 6.66 -8.68
CA TRP A 128 -4.55 7.86 -8.09
C TRP A 128 -3.51 7.52 -7.03
N ASN A 129 -2.27 7.89 -7.29
CA ASN A 129 -1.19 7.85 -6.32
C ASN A 129 -0.74 9.26 -6.02
N HIS A 130 -0.66 9.62 -4.75
CA HIS A 130 -0.30 10.97 -4.30
C HIS A 130 0.49 10.93 -3.00
N SER A 131 1.54 11.73 -2.93
CA SER A 131 2.31 11.98 -1.72
C SER A 131 2.60 13.46 -1.59
N SER A 132 2.26 14.06 -0.45
CA SER A 132 2.51 15.46 -0.20
C SER A 132 2.89 15.77 1.24
N SER A 133 3.64 16.87 1.37
CA SER A 133 4.03 17.49 2.64
C SER A 133 3.69 18.97 2.57
N PHE A 134 2.83 19.45 3.45
CA PHE A 134 2.37 20.83 3.45
C PHE A 134 2.26 21.37 4.87
N LEU A 135 2.23 22.68 5.00
CA LEU A 135 2.17 23.35 6.29
C LEU A 135 3.20 22.77 7.30
N GLU A 136 4.44 22.47 6.81
CA GLU A 136 5.58 21.90 7.54
C GLU A 136 5.34 20.52 8.14
N ASN A 137 4.22 20.32 8.83
CA ASN A 137 3.96 19.16 9.68
C ASN A 137 2.90 18.19 9.13
N TRP A 138 2.24 18.54 8.04
CA TRP A 138 1.20 17.71 7.46
C TRP A 138 1.73 16.82 6.34
N ARG A 139 1.23 15.58 6.29
CA ARG A 139 1.49 14.61 5.22
C ARG A 139 0.17 14.05 4.72
N LEU A 140 0.02 13.99 3.41
CA LEU A 140 -1.10 13.32 2.76
C LEU A 140 -0.57 12.25 1.82
N ASN A 141 -1.06 11.03 1.97
CA ASN A 141 -0.76 9.91 1.07
C ASN A 141 -2.07 9.31 0.56
N VAL A 142 -2.13 9.08 -0.72
CA VAL A 142 -3.25 8.37 -1.39
C VAL A 142 -2.66 7.30 -2.28
N ASP A 143 -3.24 6.10 -2.21
CA ASP A 143 -2.98 4.97 -3.09
C ASP A 143 -4.33 4.32 -3.40
N TYR A 144 -4.90 4.70 -4.54
CA TYR A 144 -6.27 4.36 -4.87
C TYR A 144 -6.35 3.76 -6.27
N THR A 145 -6.81 2.50 -6.34
CA THR A 145 -7.11 1.83 -7.60
C THR A 145 -8.56 1.34 -7.56
N LYS A 146 -9.31 1.62 -8.61
CA LYS A 146 -10.67 1.13 -8.78
C LYS A 146 -10.90 0.70 -10.22
N VAL A 147 -11.47 -0.48 -10.40
CA VAL A 147 -11.86 -1.01 -11.70
C VAL A 147 -13.36 -1.28 -11.78
N SER A 148 -13.88 -1.37 -13.00
CA SER A 148 -15.31 -1.58 -13.26
C SER A 148 -15.82 -2.93 -12.77
N ASP A 149 -14.97 -3.95 -12.80
CA ASP A 149 -15.37 -5.34 -12.56
C ASP A 149 -14.18 -6.22 -12.17
N LYS A 150 -14.46 -7.42 -11.67
CA LYS A 150 -13.48 -8.35 -11.14
C LYS A 150 -12.51 -8.92 -12.19
N GLN A 151 -12.93 -9.02 -13.44
CA GLN A 151 -12.12 -9.57 -14.53
C GLN A 151 -11.25 -8.52 -15.23
N TYR A 152 -11.26 -7.27 -14.78
CA TYR A 152 -10.58 -6.18 -15.48
C TYR A 152 -9.11 -6.49 -15.76
N PHE A 153 -8.32 -6.83 -14.72
CA PHE A 153 -6.90 -7.14 -14.86
C PHE A 153 -6.60 -8.50 -15.50
N THR A 154 -7.57 -9.41 -15.51
CA THR A 154 -7.46 -10.66 -16.26
C THR A 154 -7.64 -10.41 -17.77
N ASP A 155 -8.49 -9.46 -18.13
CA ASP A 155 -8.84 -9.15 -19.52
C ASP A 155 -7.92 -8.12 -20.16
N PHE A 156 -7.46 -7.14 -19.41
CA PHE A 156 -6.65 -6.03 -19.91
C PHE A 156 -5.28 -6.01 -19.25
N ASP A 157 -4.26 -5.86 -20.10
CA ASP A 157 -2.91 -5.54 -19.66
C ASP A 157 -2.86 -4.06 -19.24
N SER A 158 -2.57 -3.78 -17.99
CA SER A 158 -2.58 -2.46 -17.39
C SER A 158 -1.30 -2.22 -16.56
N ASP A 159 -0.81 -0.99 -16.56
CA ASP A 159 0.33 -0.58 -15.73
C ASP A 159 -0.07 -0.35 -14.25
N TYR A 160 -1.34 -0.56 -13.87
CA TYR A 160 -1.91 -0.20 -12.57
C TYR A 160 -2.46 -1.40 -11.79
N GLY A 161 -2.21 -2.60 -12.24
CA GLY A 161 -2.56 -3.86 -11.60
C GLY A 161 -2.35 -5.05 -12.51
N ASP A 162 -2.25 -6.24 -11.95
CA ASP A 162 -1.95 -7.48 -12.62
C ASP A 162 -3.07 -8.52 -12.42
N SER A 163 -3.18 -9.48 -13.33
CA SER A 163 -4.14 -10.60 -13.26
C SER A 163 -3.92 -11.53 -12.06
N THR A 164 -2.73 -11.47 -11.44
CA THR A 164 -2.40 -12.22 -10.23
C THR A 164 -2.74 -11.46 -8.95
N ASP A 165 -3.10 -10.18 -9.05
CA ASP A 165 -3.54 -9.39 -7.91
C ASP A 165 -4.92 -9.87 -7.45
N GLY A 166 -5.04 -10.34 -6.22
CA GLY A 166 -6.33 -10.75 -5.65
C GLY A 166 -7.26 -9.57 -5.30
N TYR A 167 -6.73 -8.35 -5.28
CA TYR A 167 -7.48 -7.14 -4.93
C TYR A 167 -6.82 -5.85 -5.43
N ALA A 168 -7.60 -4.78 -5.55
CA ALA A 168 -7.10 -3.41 -5.70
C ALA A 168 -7.17 -2.65 -4.37
N ASN A 169 -6.07 -1.97 -4.02
CA ASN A 169 -5.96 -1.17 -2.81
C ASN A 169 -6.67 0.18 -2.97
N GLN A 170 -7.39 0.60 -1.93
CA GLN A 170 -8.04 1.91 -1.85
C GLN A 170 -7.72 2.51 -0.48
N TYR A 171 -6.68 3.32 -0.45
CA TYR A 171 -6.11 3.87 0.77
C TYR A 171 -5.91 5.37 0.67
N ALA A 172 -6.29 6.09 1.73
CA ALA A 172 -5.96 7.49 1.94
C ALA A 172 -5.56 7.74 3.40
N ARG A 173 -4.53 8.53 3.62
CA ARG A 173 -4.06 8.88 4.96
C ARG A 173 -3.60 10.32 5.00
N ILE A 174 -4.13 11.08 5.96
CA ILE A 174 -3.62 12.39 6.36
C ILE A 174 -3.02 12.29 7.75
N ALA A 175 -1.84 12.86 7.94
CA ALA A 175 -1.13 12.80 9.21
C ALA A 175 -0.49 14.14 9.56
N TYR A 176 -0.50 14.46 10.85
CA TYR A 176 0.14 15.62 11.45
C TYR A 176 1.26 15.16 12.36
N TYR A 177 2.45 15.73 12.21
CA TYR A 177 3.65 15.35 12.95
C TYR A 177 4.18 16.51 13.78
N GLN A 178 4.48 16.22 15.02
CA GLN A 178 5.21 17.10 15.93
C GLN A 178 6.39 16.30 16.55
N PRO A 179 7.40 16.96 17.14
CA PRO A 179 8.53 16.25 17.73
C PRO A 179 8.14 15.19 18.77
N ASN A 180 7.08 15.43 19.53
CA ASN A 180 6.65 14.58 20.63
C ASN A 180 5.37 13.78 20.33
N TYR A 181 4.65 14.07 19.25
CA TYR A 181 3.46 13.33 18.90
C TYR A 181 3.15 13.36 17.41
N ASN A 182 2.39 12.38 16.97
CA ASN A 182 1.76 12.41 15.66
C ASN A 182 0.30 11.92 15.75
N LEU A 183 -0.51 12.48 14.89
CA LEU A 183 -1.91 12.12 14.71
C LEU A 183 -2.13 11.78 13.24
N ALA A 184 -2.75 10.64 12.94
CA ALA A 184 -3.09 10.27 11.59
C ALA A 184 -4.56 9.83 11.50
N ILE A 185 -5.20 10.18 10.40
CA ILE A 185 -6.52 9.69 10.02
C ILE A 185 -6.36 8.97 8.70
N SER A 186 -6.84 7.73 8.63
CA SER A 186 -6.77 6.92 7.42
C SER A 186 -8.11 6.23 7.12
N ALA A 187 -8.29 5.93 5.85
CA ALA A 187 -9.37 5.11 5.35
C ALA A 187 -8.78 4.04 4.44
N ARG A 188 -9.11 2.78 4.66
CA ARG A 188 -8.66 1.65 3.85
C ARG A 188 -9.80 0.72 3.55
N GLN A 189 -9.92 0.40 2.27
CA GLN A 189 -10.79 -0.66 1.76
C GLN A 189 -10.12 -1.37 0.58
N PHE A 190 -10.70 -2.48 0.15
CA PHE A 190 -10.17 -3.30 -0.93
C PHE A 190 -11.29 -3.61 -1.92
N GLN A 191 -11.00 -3.54 -3.21
CA GLN A 191 -11.86 -4.13 -4.25
C GLN A 191 -11.34 -5.52 -4.56
N ILE A 192 -12.08 -6.55 -4.17
CA ILE A 192 -11.69 -7.96 -4.30
C ILE A 192 -12.04 -8.47 -5.70
N PHE A 193 -11.13 -9.20 -6.33
CA PHE A 193 -11.30 -9.79 -7.66
C PHE A 193 -11.69 -11.25 -7.59
N ASP A 194 -11.21 -11.98 -6.59
CA ASP A 194 -11.57 -13.38 -6.39
C ASP A 194 -13.03 -13.53 -5.96
N GLU A 195 -13.63 -14.65 -6.32
CA GLU A 195 -14.93 -15.06 -5.81
C GLU A 195 -14.76 -15.58 -4.37
N VAL A 196 -14.71 -14.65 -3.43
CA VAL A 196 -14.73 -14.99 -2.01
C VAL A 196 -16.09 -14.66 -1.43
N ASP A 197 -16.67 -15.58 -0.70
CA ASP A 197 -17.98 -15.37 0.00
C ASP A 197 -17.89 -14.26 1.03
N ILE A 198 -16.69 -14.05 1.60
CA ILE A 198 -16.43 -13.06 2.63
C ILE A 198 -15.11 -12.34 2.31
N GLY A 199 -15.21 -11.08 1.94
CA GLY A 199 -14.08 -10.19 1.73
C GLY A 199 -13.40 -9.75 3.04
N PRO A 200 -12.23 -9.11 2.94
CA PRO A 200 -11.51 -8.57 4.10
C PRO A 200 -12.27 -7.41 4.74
N TYR A 201 -11.97 -7.16 6.01
CA TYR A 201 -12.50 -6.00 6.71
C TYR A 201 -11.95 -4.69 6.16
N ARG A 202 -12.83 -3.68 6.10
CA ARG A 202 -12.47 -2.29 5.88
C ARG A 202 -12.19 -1.63 7.22
N ALA A 203 -11.15 -0.79 7.29
CA ALA A 203 -10.91 0.11 8.42
C ALA A 203 -11.20 1.56 7.97
N MET A 204 -12.39 2.07 8.31
CA MET A 204 -12.86 3.34 7.79
C MET A 204 -13.91 4.02 8.72
N PRO A 205 -13.54 5.11 9.44
CA PRO A 205 -12.19 5.66 9.57
C PRO A 205 -11.31 4.88 10.55
N GLN A 206 -9.98 5.09 10.47
CA GLN A 206 -9.03 4.75 11.49
C GLN A 206 -8.26 6.01 11.90
N ILE A 207 -8.15 6.23 13.19
CA ILE A 207 -7.44 7.37 13.80
C ILE A 207 -6.33 6.79 14.67
N ASP A 208 -5.08 7.16 14.39
CA ASP A 208 -3.90 6.73 15.13
C ASP A 208 -3.27 7.94 15.81
N PHE A 209 -3.00 7.84 17.11
CA PHE A 209 -2.30 8.84 17.88
C PHE A 209 -1.09 8.21 18.57
N ASN A 210 0.08 8.81 18.38
CA ASN A 210 1.31 8.43 19.04
C ASN A 210 1.85 9.62 19.82
N TYR A 211 2.29 9.40 21.07
CA TYR A 211 2.96 10.38 21.90
C TYR A 211 4.25 9.78 22.47
N TYR A 212 5.30 10.57 22.48
CA TYR A 212 6.64 10.17 22.95
C TYR A 212 7.17 11.23 23.92
N ARG A 213 7.69 10.78 25.03
CA ARG A 213 8.40 11.63 25.96
C ARG A 213 9.58 10.88 26.55
N ASN A 214 10.77 11.28 26.15
CA ASN A 214 12.01 10.77 26.72
C ASN A 214 12.33 11.53 28.00
N ASP A 215 13.11 10.93 28.88
CA ASP A 215 13.57 11.51 30.15
C ASP A 215 12.41 12.06 30.99
N LEU A 216 11.37 11.26 31.19
CA LEU A 216 10.21 11.65 31.99
C LEU A 216 10.64 12.11 33.40
N ALA A 217 10.29 13.35 33.75
CA ALA A 217 10.66 13.97 35.02
C ALA A 217 12.18 14.02 35.33
N ASN A 218 13.00 14.28 34.28
CA ASN A 218 14.47 14.31 34.35
C ASN A 218 15.06 12.97 34.87
N SER A 219 14.41 11.88 34.51
CA SER A 219 14.82 10.54 34.83
C SER A 219 15.21 9.74 33.58
N TRP A 220 15.79 8.58 33.83
CA TRP A 220 16.13 7.55 32.85
C TRP A 220 14.91 6.79 32.30
N LEU A 221 13.69 7.34 32.44
CA LEU A 221 12.42 6.72 32.13
C LEU A 221 11.79 7.36 30.87
N ASP A 222 11.55 6.57 29.84
CA ASP A 222 10.88 6.98 28.62
C ASP A 222 9.41 6.56 28.64
N PHE A 223 8.53 7.45 28.26
CA PHE A 223 7.10 7.19 28.11
C PHE A 223 6.70 7.20 26.63
N LYS A 224 5.97 6.15 26.21
CA LYS A 224 5.34 6.07 24.89
C LYS A 224 3.86 5.74 25.07
N LEU A 225 3.03 6.37 24.27
CA LEU A 225 1.60 6.10 24.18
C LEU A 225 1.22 5.92 22.73
N PHE A 226 0.71 4.74 22.38
CA PHE A 226 -0.04 4.53 21.14
C PHE A 226 -1.52 4.47 21.47
N SER A 227 -2.37 5.13 20.68
CA SER A 227 -3.83 5.03 20.79
C SER A 227 -4.45 4.97 19.42
N GLN A 228 -5.47 4.16 19.26
CA GLN A 228 -6.16 3.97 17.99
C GLN A 228 -7.67 3.90 18.21
N ALA A 229 -8.41 4.61 17.36
CA ALA A 229 -9.84 4.41 17.19
C ALA A 229 -10.11 3.96 15.75
N ALA A 230 -10.74 2.81 15.56
CA ALA A 230 -10.99 2.27 14.24
C ALA A 230 -12.41 1.69 14.14
N ARG A 231 -13.06 1.96 13.01
CA ARG A 231 -14.30 1.28 12.64
C ARG A 231 -13.99 0.20 11.63
N PHE A 232 -14.30 -1.04 11.99
CA PHE A 232 -14.21 -2.20 11.12
C PHE A 232 -15.58 -2.55 10.55
N ASP A 233 -15.66 -2.65 9.24
CA ASP A 233 -16.86 -2.96 8.49
C ASP A 233 -16.58 -4.04 7.44
N ASN A 234 -17.59 -4.82 7.08
CA ASN A 234 -17.51 -5.89 6.10
C ASN A 234 -18.75 -5.87 5.21
N ASP A 235 -18.60 -6.18 3.91
CA ASP A 235 -19.72 -6.20 2.97
C ASP A 235 -20.66 -7.39 3.20
N SER A 236 -20.17 -8.46 3.84
CA SER A 236 -20.98 -9.62 4.18
C SER A 236 -21.77 -9.37 5.47
N ALA A 237 -23.08 -9.52 5.40
CA ALA A 237 -23.95 -9.49 6.59
C ALA A 237 -23.67 -10.63 7.58
N LEU A 238 -22.94 -11.67 7.15
CA LEU A 238 -22.53 -12.78 8.01
C LEU A 238 -21.51 -12.36 9.05
N MET A 239 -20.71 -11.32 8.76
CA MET A 239 -19.58 -10.93 9.58
C MET A 239 -19.97 -9.86 10.62
N PRO A 240 -19.43 -9.94 11.85
CA PRO A 240 -19.59 -8.89 12.84
C PRO A 240 -18.83 -7.63 12.42
N THR A 241 -19.33 -6.47 12.83
CA THR A 241 -18.68 -5.17 12.65
C THR A 241 -18.37 -4.55 13.99
N ALA A 242 -17.39 -3.64 14.08
CA ALA A 242 -17.01 -3.05 15.36
C ALA A 242 -16.44 -1.65 15.27
N TRP A 243 -16.63 -0.88 16.32
CA TRP A 243 -15.72 0.17 16.74
C TRP A 243 -14.73 -0.41 17.74
N ARG A 244 -13.43 -0.17 17.52
CA ARG A 244 -12.36 -0.51 18.45
C ARG A 244 -11.67 0.76 18.92
N PHE A 245 -11.55 0.89 20.24
CA PHE A 245 -10.72 1.87 20.90
C PHE A 245 -9.61 1.13 21.61
N HIS A 246 -8.37 1.42 21.23
CA HIS A 246 -7.19 0.72 21.72
C HIS A 246 -6.15 1.72 22.20
N THR A 247 -5.46 1.41 23.32
CA THR A 247 -4.37 2.22 23.83
C THR A 247 -3.27 1.35 24.43
N GLU A 248 -2.02 1.74 24.19
CA GLU A 248 -0.81 1.05 24.65
C GLU A 248 0.14 2.06 25.34
N PRO A 249 -0.14 2.49 26.57
CA PRO A 249 0.87 3.19 27.35
C PRO A 249 2.02 2.25 27.68
N SER A 250 3.25 2.72 27.51
CA SER A 250 4.47 2.00 27.86
C SER A 250 5.47 2.90 28.56
N LEU A 251 6.17 2.32 29.55
CA LEU A 251 7.30 2.90 30.24
C LEU A 251 8.52 2.02 29.95
N THR A 252 9.58 2.64 29.49
CA THR A 252 10.83 1.96 29.17
C THR A 252 11.97 2.61 29.93
N THR A 253 12.82 1.80 30.55
CA THR A 253 14.07 2.26 31.11
C THR A 253 15.24 1.49 30.51
N ALA A 254 16.27 2.20 30.07
CA ALA A 254 17.51 1.64 29.57
C ALA A 254 18.67 2.07 30.45
N MET A 255 19.33 1.12 31.08
CA MET A 255 20.52 1.32 31.88
C MET A 255 21.71 0.67 31.19
N SER A 256 22.75 1.45 30.93
CA SER A 256 23.96 0.96 30.31
C SER A 256 25.17 1.32 31.17
N ASN A 257 26.04 0.35 31.41
CA ASN A 257 27.31 0.56 32.11
C ASN A 257 28.40 -0.35 31.50
N LYS A 258 29.61 -0.30 32.08
CA LYS A 258 30.74 -1.11 31.60
C LYS A 258 30.56 -2.63 31.71
N TYR A 259 29.53 -3.10 32.41
CA TYR A 259 29.27 -4.53 32.63
C TYR A 259 28.16 -5.06 31.72
N GLY A 260 27.32 -4.16 31.15
CA GLY A 260 26.24 -4.58 30.26
C GLY A 260 25.12 -3.55 30.13
N ASN A 261 24.11 -3.95 29.42
CA ASN A 261 22.90 -3.18 29.15
C ASN A 261 21.68 -3.89 29.74
N LEU A 262 20.90 -3.16 30.51
CA LEU A 262 19.61 -3.62 31.03
C LEU A 262 18.51 -2.74 30.47
N ASN A 263 17.52 -3.34 29.78
CA ASN A 263 16.33 -2.67 29.30
C ASN A 263 15.09 -3.30 29.94
N ILE A 264 14.25 -2.49 30.55
CA ILE A 264 12.99 -2.92 31.16
C ILE A 264 11.85 -2.13 30.48
N GLU A 265 10.91 -2.83 29.90
CA GLU A 265 9.70 -2.25 29.34
C GLU A 265 8.47 -2.81 30.07
N THR A 266 7.63 -1.90 30.55
CA THR A 266 6.28 -2.22 31.01
C THR A 266 5.27 -1.62 30.04
N LYS A 267 4.29 -2.41 29.60
CA LYS A 267 3.26 -1.99 28.66
C LYS A 267 1.89 -2.50 29.10
N LEU A 268 0.88 -1.70 28.85
CA LEU A 268 -0.51 -2.10 29.05
C LEU A 268 -1.25 -2.04 27.72
N TYR A 269 -1.83 -3.15 27.29
CA TYR A 269 -2.75 -3.20 26.15
C TYR A 269 -4.17 -3.08 26.67
N ALA A 270 -4.81 -1.94 26.48
CA ALA A 270 -6.19 -1.72 26.87
C ALA A 270 -7.05 -1.49 25.61
N THR A 271 -8.06 -2.34 25.42
CA THR A 271 -8.91 -2.31 24.24
C THR A 271 -10.36 -2.39 24.63
N HIS A 272 -11.17 -1.51 24.05
CA HIS A 272 -12.62 -1.53 24.16
C HIS A 272 -13.22 -1.78 22.77
N TYR A 273 -14.12 -2.76 22.68
CA TYR A 273 -14.87 -3.07 21.47
C TYR A 273 -16.36 -2.74 21.69
N ASN A 274 -16.95 -2.05 20.72
CA ASN A 274 -18.40 -1.91 20.59
C ASN A 274 -18.81 -2.62 19.29
N GLN A 275 -19.38 -3.82 19.43
CA GLN A 275 -19.59 -4.76 18.34
C GLN A 275 -21.05 -4.87 17.94
N LYS A 276 -21.28 -5.09 16.64
CA LYS A 276 -22.56 -5.50 16.08
C LYS A 276 -22.42 -6.91 15.53
N LYS A 277 -23.27 -7.81 15.95
CA LYS A 277 -23.29 -9.21 15.50
C LYS A 277 -23.54 -9.29 14.00
N GLY A 278 -22.87 -10.25 13.34
CA GLY A 278 -23.27 -10.73 12.02
C GLY A 278 -24.41 -11.75 12.11
N SER A 279 -24.88 -12.18 10.96
CA SER A 279 -25.95 -13.19 10.88
C SER A 279 -25.45 -14.64 10.86
N SER A 280 -24.12 -14.88 10.94
CA SER A 280 -23.58 -16.23 11.03
C SER A 280 -23.81 -16.85 12.40
N SER A 281 -24.00 -18.18 12.47
CA SER A 281 -24.15 -18.91 13.75
C SER A 281 -22.92 -18.74 14.66
N ALA A 282 -21.73 -18.63 14.08
CA ALA A 282 -20.50 -18.38 14.83
C ALA A 282 -20.40 -16.96 15.42
N ALA A 283 -21.27 -16.02 15.00
CA ALA A 283 -21.36 -14.70 15.56
C ALA A 283 -22.26 -14.64 16.83
N GLU A 284 -22.86 -15.74 17.25
CA GLU A 284 -23.73 -15.78 18.45
C GLU A 284 -22.95 -15.48 19.73
N GLU A 285 -21.68 -15.87 19.81
CA GLU A 285 -20.79 -15.61 20.96
C GLU A 285 -20.30 -14.17 21.06
N VAL A 286 -20.46 -13.36 20.01
CA VAL A 286 -19.98 -11.98 19.96
C VAL A 286 -20.80 -11.11 20.91
N GLN A 287 -20.13 -10.52 21.89
CA GLN A 287 -20.77 -9.61 22.85
C GLN A 287 -20.79 -8.17 22.30
N LYS A 288 -21.82 -7.41 22.59
CA LYS A 288 -21.95 -6.02 22.13
C LYS A 288 -20.83 -5.12 22.63
N SER A 289 -20.40 -5.30 23.86
CA SER A 289 -19.37 -4.48 24.51
C SER A 289 -18.38 -5.39 25.23
N VAL A 290 -17.10 -5.27 24.88
CA VAL A 290 -16.03 -6.06 25.47
C VAL A 290 -14.86 -5.17 25.83
N ASN A 291 -14.32 -5.36 27.05
CA ASN A 291 -13.09 -4.76 27.48
C ASN A 291 -11.99 -5.82 27.61
N ARG A 292 -10.83 -5.52 27.07
CA ARG A 292 -9.63 -6.34 27.18
C ARG A 292 -8.50 -5.51 27.75
N VAL A 293 -7.87 -6.01 28.82
CA VAL A 293 -6.69 -5.40 29.43
C VAL A 293 -5.64 -6.48 29.62
N LEU A 294 -4.45 -6.26 29.02
CA LEU A 294 -3.31 -7.18 29.05
C LEU A 294 -2.05 -6.42 29.48
N PRO A 295 -1.55 -6.61 30.69
CA PRO A 295 -0.24 -6.08 31.09
C PRO A 295 0.89 -6.92 30.48
N GLN A 296 2.01 -6.26 30.17
CA GLN A 296 3.23 -6.89 29.72
C GLN A 296 4.43 -6.34 30.49
N LEU A 297 5.33 -7.24 30.86
CA LEU A 297 6.66 -6.91 31.36
C LEU A 297 7.69 -7.59 30.47
N LYS A 298 8.62 -6.81 29.93
CA LYS A 298 9.78 -7.29 29.20
C LYS A 298 11.04 -6.83 29.91
N VAL A 299 11.94 -7.75 30.20
CA VAL A 299 13.28 -7.48 30.78
C VAL A 299 14.31 -8.06 29.82
N ASP A 300 15.24 -7.24 29.43
CA ASP A 300 16.27 -7.57 28.44
C ASP A 300 17.65 -7.22 29.06
N LEU A 301 18.49 -8.22 29.18
CA LEU A 301 19.84 -8.09 29.77
C LEU A 301 20.87 -8.59 28.75
N GLN A 302 21.80 -7.73 28.39
CA GLN A 302 22.92 -8.06 27.54
C GLN A 302 24.24 -7.65 28.20
N THR A 303 25.24 -8.51 28.13
CA THR A 303 26.60 -8.18 28.57
C THR A 303 27.61 -8.58 27.50
N VAL A 304 28.77 -7.94 27.52
CA VAL A 304 29.88 -8.25 26.59
C VAL A 304 31.08 -8.62 27.48
N LEU A 305 31.51 -9.87 27.39
CA LEU A 305 32.66 -10.41 28.03
C LEU A 305 33.79 -10.50 27.00
N ALA A 306 34.84 -9.71 27.17
CA ALA A 306 36.02 -9.75 26.32
C ALA A 306 37.11 -10.60 26.95
N SER A 307 37.73 -11.50 26.20
CA SER A 307 38.86 -12.30 26.63
C SER A 307 40.13 -11.47 26.61
N ASN A 308 40.89 -11.52 27.70
CA ASN A 308 42.23 -10.93 27.75
C ASN A 308 43.29 -11.82 27.02
N LYS A 309 42.90 -13.01 26.57
CA LYS A 309 43.78 -13.93 25.82
C LYS A 309 43.30 -13.96 24.39
N THR A 310 44.20 -13.67 23.46
CA THR A 310 43.97 -13.83 22.03
C THR A 310 44.27 -15.29 21.64
N LEU A 311 43.31 -15.96 20.97
CA LEU A 311 43.51 -17.29 20.39
C LEU A 311 44.39 -17.23 19.14
N PHE A 312 44.36 -16.07 18.43
CA PHE A 312 45.18 -15.77 17.28
C PHE A 312 45.63 -14.32 17.35
N ASP A 313 46.86 -14.03 16.83
CA ASP A 313 47.39 -12.67 16.80
C ASP A 313 46.43 -11.75 15.97
N GLY A 314 46.07 -10.62 16.58
CA GLY A 314 45.22 -9.60 15.95
C GLY A 314 43.70 -9.82 16.12
N TYR A 315 43.23 -10.85 16.85
CA TYR A 315 41.79 -11.10 17.09
C TYR A 315 41.45 -10.93 18.59
N THR A 316 40.39 -10.19 18.83
CA THR A 316 39.77 -10.11 20.18
C THR A 316 38.56 -11.07 20.21
N GLN A 317 38.52 -11.94 21.19
CA GLN A 317 37.39 -12.85 21.40
C GLN A 317 36.41 -12.23 22.40
N THR A 318 35.13 -12.13 21.98
CA THR A 318 34.02 -11.69 22.83
C THR A 318 32.99 -12.79 22.99
N LEU A 319 32.35 -12.82 24.17
CA LEU A 319 31.16 -13.61 24.47
C LEU A 319 30.07 -12.63 24.87
N GLU A 320 28.95 -12.64 24.15
CA GLU A 320 27.84 -11.69 24.28
C GLU A 320 26.56 -12.40 24.72
N PRO A 321 26.45 -12.81 26.00
CA PRO A 321 25.26 -13.42 26.51
C PRO A 321 24.10 -12.40 26.53
N HIS A 322 22.94 -12.85 26.02
CA HIS A 322 21.71 -12.09 25.97
C HIS A 322 20.59 -12.91 26.62
N ILE A 323 19.92 -12.34 27.61
CA ILE A 323 18.81 -12.96 28.33
C ILE A 323 17.59 -12.06 28.20
N GLN A 324 16.50 -12.58 27.66
CA GLN A 324 15.24 -11.91 27.57
C GLN A 324 14.16 -12.65 28.37
N TYR A 325 13.48 -11.92 29.23
CA TYR A 325 12.30 -12.39 29.95
C TYR A 325 11.09 -11.60 29.50
N LEU A 326 10.03 -12.29 29.09
CA LEU A 326 8.77 -11.70 28.69
C LEU A 326 7.63 -12.34 29.48
N TYR A 327 6.84 -11.51 30.13
CA TYR A 327 5.64 -11.92 30.83
C TYR A 327 4.42 -11.20 30.28
N ARG A 328 3.41 -11.96 29.86
CA ARG A 328 2.09 -11.48 29.45
C ARG A 328 1.06 -12.53 29.89
N PRO A 329 0.09 -12.19 30.76
CA PRO A 329 -0.91 -13.17 31.21
C PRO A 329 -1.88 -13.54 30.09
N TYR A 330 -2.36 -14.77 30.13
CA TYR A 330 -3.44 -15.21 29.26
C TYR A 330 -4.74 -14.46 29.56
N LYS A 331 -5.50 -14.12 28.52
CA LYS A 331 -6.85 -13.56 28.59
C LYS A 331 -7.73 -14.24 27.55
N ASP A 332 -8.88 -14.77 27.98
CA ASP A 332 -9.89 -15.28 27.05
C ASP A 332 -10.46 -14.16 26.19
N GLN A 333 -10.51 -14.39 24.88
CA GLN A 333 -10.95 -13.45 23.85
C GLN A 333 -12.03 -14.04 22.95
N SER A 334 -12.71 -15.11 23.39
CA SER A 334 -13.74 -15.81 22.62
C SER A 334 -14.95 -14.95 22.26
N ASN A 335 -15.21 -13.91 23.06
CA ASN A 335 -16.31 -12.96 22.90
C ASN A 335 -16.02 -11.78 21.95
N ILE A 336 -14.84 -11.76 21.33
CA ILE A 336 -14.42 -10.74 20.36
C ILE A 336 -14.62 -11.30 18.95
N GLY A 337 -15.39 -10.59 18.11
CA GLY A 337 -15.70 -11.02 16.74
C GLY A 337 -14.54 -10.89 15.76
N SER A 338 -13.36 -10.39 16.21
CA SER A 338 -12.11 -10.40 15.46
C SER A 338 -11.46 -11.79 15.40
N LYS A 339 -11.91 -12.72 16.22
CA LYS A 339 -11.46 -14.11 16.19
C LYS A 339 -11.90 -14.77 14.88
N ARG A 340 -11.11 -15.71 14.39
CA ARG A 340 -11.45 -16.54 13.24
C ARG A 340 -12.79 -17.26 13.52
N VAL A 341 -13.80 -16.91 12.75
CA VAL A 341 -15.19 -17.34 13.02
C VAL A 341 -15.37 -18.82 12.70
N ASN A 342 -14.71 -19.32 11.66
CA ASN A 342 -14.44 -20.73 11.38
C ASN A 342 -13.34 -20.81 10.28
N ASP A 343 -12.90 -22.01 9.94
CA ASP A 343 -11.86 -22.22 8.91
C ASP A 343 -12.25 -21.74 7.51
N TYR A 344 -13.52 -21.54 7.23
CA TYR A 344 -14.07 -21.10 5.95
C TYR A 344 -14.37 -19.61 5.87
N LEU A 345 -14.51 -18.91 6.99
CA LEU A 345 -14.94 -17.51 7.03
C LEU A 345 -13.81 -16.47 7.11
N GLY A 346 -12.56 -16.91 7.03
CA GLY A 346 -11.41 -15.99 7.01
C GLY A 346 -11.04 -15.40 8.38
N PHE A 347 -10.15 -14.41 8.38
CA PHE A 347 -9.68 -13.75 9.60
C PHE A 347 -10.62 -12.63 10.03
N GLY A 348 -10.82 -12.50 11.33
CA GLY A 348 -11.55 -11.38 11.90
C GLY A 348 -10.78 -10.04 11.77
N TYR A 349 -11.47 -8.94 12.07
CA TYR A 349 -10.94 -7.57 11.90
C TYR A 349 -9.77 -7.21 12.81
N ASP A 350 -9.46 -8.01 13.81
CA ASP A 350 -8.44 -7.69 14.83
C ASP A 350 -7.45 -8.84 15.07
N SER A 351 -7.18 -9.65 14.06
CA SER A 351 -6.31 -10.83 14.19
C SER A 351 -4.93 -10.48 14.74
N ALA A 352 -4.34 -9.36 14.35
CA ALA A 352 -3.03 -8.92 14.81
C ALA A 352 -2.99 -8.62 16.32
N LEU A 353 -4.05 -8.04 16.89
CA LEU A 353 -4.13 -7.75 18.33
C LEU A 353 -4.54 -8.99 19.15
N VAL A 354 -5.40 -9.85 18.60
CA VAL A 354 -5.77 -11.12 19.24
C VAL A 354 -4.59 -12.07 19.32
N GLN A 355 -3.71 -12.05 18.31
CA GLN A 355 -2.48 -12.85 18.31
C GLN A 355 -1.40 -12.35 19.29
N GLN A 356 -1.55 -11.18 19.90
CA GLN A 356 -0.64 -10.67 20.93
C GLN A 356 -0.91 -11.27 22.34
N ASP A 357 -1.61 -12.37 22.44
CA ASP A 357 -1.71 -13.14 23.67
C ASP A 357 -0.50 -14.06 23.88
N TYR A 358 -0.46 -14.72 25.04
CA TYR A 358 0.66 -15.59 25.43
C TYR A 358 1.04 -16.64 24.38
N TYR A 359 0.07 -17.19 23.64
CA TYR A 359 0.34 -18.26 22.68
C TYR A 359 0.96 -17.77 21.36
N SER A 360 0.76 -16.53 21.00
CA SER A 360 1.31 -15.99 19.75
C SER A 360 2.81 -15.74 19.80
N LEU A 361 3.38 -15.57 21.01
CA LEU A 361 4.81 -15.29 21.20
C LEU A 361 5.72 -16.50 20.97
N PHE A 362 5.16 -17.70 20.91
CA PHE A 362 5.88 -18.97 20.75
C PHE A 362 5.51 -19.70 19.45
N ARG A 363 4.84 -19.02 18.52
CA ARG A 363 4.40 -19.59 17.25
C ARG A 363 5.09 -18.94 16.04
N ASP A 364 6.38 -18.76 16.07
CA ASP A 364 7.18 -18.52 14.87
C ASP A 364 7.73 -19.83 14.31
#